data_0c909600c321a64a0eeb28b9f0198cf7
#
_entry.id   0c909600c321a64a0eeb28b9f0198cf7
#
_cell.length_a   1.000
_cell.length_b   1.000
_cell.length_c   1.000
_cell.angle_alpha   90.00
_cell.angle_beta   90.00
_cell.angle_gamma   90.00
#
_symmetry.space_group_name_H-M   'P 1'
#
loop_
_entity.id
_entity.type
_entity.pdbx_description
1 polymer ?
#
loop_
_entity_poly.entity_id
_entity_poly.type
_entity_poly.pdbx_seq_one_letter_code
_entity_poly.pdbx_strand_id
1 'polypeptide(L)'
;MRSSDLPAVAELDRTAFGDPWGNDVRSLGDITTATPRHQARVVEGPDGLEAFAISGQSDRYGYLQRLAVHPGARRRGHARDLVEGALHWMERRGASTALVNTGVNNDAALDLYRSLGFTRRAETLQILEHIFT
;
A
#
# COMPACT_ATOMS: atom_id res chain seq x y z
N MET A 1 -4.24 10.94 5.31
CA MET A 1 -2.88 11.53 5.32
C MET A 1 -2.94 12.96 4.82
N ARG A 2 -2.28 13.83 5.51
CA ARG A 2 -2.18 15.25 5.13
C ARG A 2 -0.79 15.51 4.53
N SER A 3 -0.64 16.59 3.77
CA SER A 3 0.67 16.97 3.24
C SER A 3 1.72 17.12 4.34
N SER A 4 1.30 17.58 5.53
CA SER A 4 2.19 17.70 6.68
C SER A 4 2.68 16.35 7.24
N ASP A 5 2.04 15.25 6.86
CA ASP A 5 2.47 13.91 7.27
C ASP A 5 3.59 13.34 6.39
N LEU A 6 3.82 13.93 5.21
CA LEU A 6 4.79 13.39 4.24
C LEU A 6 6.20 13.19 4.81
N PRO A 7 6.79 14.11 5.59
CA PRO A 7 8.11 13.86 6.17
C PRO A 7 8.14 12.62 7.08
N ALA A 8 7.14 12.44 7.93
CA ALA A 8 7.05 11.28 8.82
C ALA A 8 6.79 9.99 8.03
N VAL A 9 5.98 10.07 6.98
CA VAL A 9 5.73 8.93 6.09
C VAL A 9 7.01 8.53 5.36
N ALA A 10 7.80 9.50 4.88
CA ALA A 10 9.08 9.22 4.22
C ALA A 10 10.08 8.55 5.18
N GLU A 11 10.11 9.01 6.43
CA GLU A 11 10.97 8.40 7.45
C GLU A 11 10.54 6.96 7.74
N LEU A 12 9.25 6.72 7.88
CA LEU A 12 8.72 5.38 8.08
C LEU A 12 9.03 4.48 6.88
N ASP A 13 8.86 4.97 5.68
CA ASP A 13 9.16 4.23 4.46
C ASP A 13 10.63 3.77 4.43
N ARG A 14 11.54 4.68 4.76
CA ARG A 14 12.96 4.40 4.81
C ARG A 14 13.30 3.39 5.89
N THR A 15 12.68 3.50 7.06
CA THR A 15 12.85 2.56 8.17
C THR A 15 12.36 1.17 7.80
N ALA A 16 11.22 1.06 7.10
CA ALA A 16 10.62 -0.22 6.74
C ALA A 16 11.35 -0.92 5.60
N PHE A 17 11.84 -0.18 4.60
CA PHE A 17 12.45 -0.74 3.39
C PHE A 17 13.96 -0.59 3.33
N GLY A 18 14.55 0.34 4.09
CA GLY A 18 15.97 0.62 4.07
C GLY A 18 16.40 1.40 2.82
N ASP A 19 17.63 1.90 2.82
CA ASP A 19 18.24 2.50 1.64
C ASP A 19 18.80 1.38 0.76
N PRO A 20 18.68 1.45 -0.58
CA PRO A 20 18.06 2.50 -1.38
C PRO A 20 16.57 2.32 -1.68
N TRP A 21 15.90 1.39 -1.02
CA TRP A 21 14.53 0.99 -1.35
C TRP A 21 13.46 1.93 -0.78
N GLY A 22 13.82 2.79 0.17
CA GLY A 22 12.91 3.78 0.74
C GLY A 22 12.67 4.95 -0.21
N ASN A 23 11.49 5.55 -0.11
CA ASN A 23 11.12 6.74 -0.87
C ASN A 23 11.33 8.01 -0.06
N ASP A 24 11.74 9.10 -0.71
CA ASP A 24 11.79 10.42 -0.09
C ASP A 24 10.42 11.12 -0.19
N VAL A 25 10.33 12.33 0.39
CA VAL A 25 9.08 13.12 0.40
C VAL A 25 8.56 13.36 -1.03
N ARG A 26 9.45 13.71 -1.95
CA ARG A 26 9.08 13.99 -3.34
C ARG A 26 8.55 12.75 -4.03
N SER A 27 9.24 11.63 -3.91
CA SER A 27 8.81 10.37 -4.51
C SER A 27 7.46 9.91 -3.96
N LEU A 28 7.23 10.05 -2.66
CA LEU A 28 5.94 9.70 -2.06
C LEU A 28 4.83 10.64 -2.53
N GLY A 29 5.11 11.93 -2.67
CA GLY A 29 4.18 12.87 -3.25
C GLY A 29 3.80 12.51 -4.68
N ASP A 30 4.78 12.14 -5.49
CA ASP A 30 4.56 11.70 -6.88
C ASP A 30 3.72 10.42 -6.94
N ILE A 31 4.00 9.45 -6.06
CA ILE A 31 3.20 8.22 -5.96
C ILE A 31 1.75 8.57 -5.60
N THR A 32 1.54 9.43 -4.63
CA THR A 32 0.20 9.80 -4.16
C THR A 32 -0.64 10.43 -5.27
N THR A 33 -0.01 11.22 -6.15
CA THR A 33 -0.72 11.92 -7.22
C THR A 33 -0.61 11.26 -8.59
N ALA A 34 -0.04 10.05 -8.66
CA ALA A 34 0.19 9.36 -9.94
C ALA A 34 -1.10 8.93 -10.65
N THR A 35 -2.21 8.79 -9.91
CA THR A 35 -3.51 8.42 -10.47
C THR A 35 -4.51 9.55 -10.29
N PRO A 36 -5.58 9.63 -11.16
CA PRO A 36 -6.61 10.65 -11.02
C PRO A 36 -7.32 10.64 -9.67
N ARG A 37 -7.53 9.45 -9.11
CA ARG A 37 -8.11 9.27 -7.77
C ARG A 37 -7.10 8.56 -6.90
N HIS A 38 -6.97 9.05 -5.67
CA HIS A 38 -6.01 8.46 -4.73
C HIS A 38 -6.50 8.62 -3.30
N GLN A 39 -5.99 7.75 -2.43
CA GLN A 39 -6.20 7.80 -1.00
C GLN A 39 -4.90 7.41 -0.33
N ALA A 40 -4.55 8.12 0.73
CA ALA A 40 -3.43 7.74 1.57
C ALA A 40 -3.89 7.77 3.03
N ARG A 41 -3.54 6.72 3.77
CA ARG A 41 -3.92 6.54 5.16
C ARG A 41 -2.70 6.27 6.01
N VAL A 42 -2.72 6.77 7.23
CA VAL A 42 -1.66 6.55 8.22
C VAL A 42 -2.24 5.95 9.48
N VAL A 43 -1.44 5.18 10.19
CA VAL A 43 -1.74 4.69 11.54
C VAL A 43 -0.74 5.34 12.48
N GLU A 44 -1.26 6.16 13.41
CA GLU A 44 -0.45 6.85 14.40
C GLU A 44 -0.30 6.00 15.66
N GLY A 45 0.89 5.98 16.22
CA GLY A 45 1.17 5.34 17.49
C GLY A 45 1.75 6.34 18.50
N PRO A 46 2.06 5.90 19.72
CA PRO A 46 2.57 6.78 20.77
C PRO A 46 3.91 7.42 20.44
N ASP A 47 4.74 6.76 19.63
CA ASP A 47 6.09 7.21 19.29
C ASP A 47 6.22 7.70 17.84
N GLY A 48 5.12 7.88 17.14
CA GLY A 48 5.11 8.31 15.74
C GLY A 48 4.25 7.41 14.88
N LEU A 49 4.41 7.50 13.55
CA LEU A 49 3.64 6.67 12.63
C LEU A 49 4.05 5.22 12.71
N GLU A 50 3.07 4.33 12.80
CA GLU A 50 3.28 2.89 12.82
C GLU A 50 3.12 2.25 11.44
N ALA A 51 2.28 2.82 10.58
CA ALA A 51 2.02 2.26 9.26
C ALA A 51 1.43 3.32 8.33
N PHE A 52 1.53 3.09 7.03
CA PHE A 52 0.80 3.86 6.03
C PHE A 52 0.53 3.03 4.79
N ALA A 53 -0.48 3.49 4.01
CA ALA A 53 -0.76 2.92 2.70
C ALA A 53 -1.16 4.04 1.74
N ILE A 54 -0.69 3.93 0.51
CA ILE A 54 -1.06 4.82 -0.60
C ILE A 54 -1.74 3.97 -1.65
N SER A 55 -2.96 4.37 -2.04
CA SER A 55 -3.78 3.70 -3.03
C SER A 55 -4.19 4.67 -4.11
N GLY A 56 -4.32 4.18 -5.32
CA GLY A 56 -4.77 4.98 -6.44
C GLY A 56 -5.81 4.23 -7.24
N GLN A 57 -6.52 4.95 -8.11
CA GLN A 57 -7.47 4.35 -9.02
C GLN A 57 -7.48 5.12 -10.34
N SER A 58 -7.45 4.38 -11.43
CA SER A 58 -7.61 4.90 -12.77
C SER A 58 -8.56 3.98 -13.52
N ASP A 59 -9.69 4.55 -14.00
CA ASP A 59 -10.74 3.80 -14.65
C ASP A 59 -11.23 2.66 -13.74
N ARG A 60 -11.21 1.41 -14.22
CA ARG A 60 -11.67 0.25 -13.45
C ARG A 60 -10.58 -0.43 -12.63
N TYR A 61 -9.35 0.08 -12.66
CA TYR A 61 -8.23 -0.52 -11.93
C TYR A 61 -7.89 0.28 -10.68
N GLY A 62 -7.85 -0.41 -9.54
CA GLY A 62 -7.30 0.13 -8.32
C GLY A 62 -5.86 -0.36 -8.13
N TYR A 63 -5.03 0.45 -7.50
CA TYR A 63 -3.62 0.15 -7.27
C TYR A 63 -3.28 0.34 -5.80
N LEU A 64 -2.73 -0.68 -5.17
CA LEU A 64 -2.05 -0.51 -3.88
C LEU A 64 -0.61 -0.14 -4.20
N GLN A 65 -0.31 1.17 -4.12
CA GLN A 65 0.96 1.71 -4.62
C GLN A 65 2.10 1.61 -3.64
N ARG A 66 1.80 1.75 -2.34
CA ARG A 66 2.81 1.64 -1.30
C ARG A 66 2.15 1.23 0.02
N LEU A 67 2.77 0.31 0.72
CA LEU A 67 2.34 -0.15 2.04
C LEU A 67 3.58 -0.36 2.89
N ALA A 68 3.61 0.24 4.07
CA ALA A 68 4.71 0.06 5.00
C ALA A 68 4.21 -0.01 6.42
N VAL A 69 4.84 -0.88 7.22
CA VAL A 69 4.61 -1.02 8.65
C VAL A 69 5.95 -0.91 9.36
N HIS A 70 6.01 -0.04 10.38
CA HIS A 70 7.20 0.10 11.20
C HIS A 70 7.61 -1.28 11.76
N PRO A 71 8.91 -1.64 11.73
CA PRO A 71 9.33 -2.95 12.22
C PRO A 71 8.88 -3.27 13.65
N GLY A 72 8.81 -2.26 14.52
CA GLY A 72 8.34 -2.42 15.89
C GLY A 72 6.83 -2.56 16.06
N ALA A 73 6.06 -2.31 14.99
CA ALA A 73 4.60 -2.37 15.00
C ALA A 73 4.04 -3.54 14.18
N ARG A 74 4.90 -4.42 13.70
CA ARG A 74 4.48 -5.60 12.93
C ARG A 74 3.69 -6.58 13.79
N ARG A 75 2.87 -7.42 13.15
CA ARG A 75 2.01 -8.43 13.78
C ARG A 75 0.89 -7.86 14.63
N ARG A 76 0.50 -6.58 14.40
CA ARG A 76 -0.65 -5.94 15.07
C ARG A 76 -1.85 -5.81 14.16
N GLY A 77 -1.78 -6.33 12.94
CA GLY A 77 -2.88 -6.27 11.98
C GLY A 77 -2.98 -4.97 11.18
N HIS A 78 -2.02 -4.06 11.28
CA HIS A 78 -2.05 -2.79 10.55
C HIS A 78 -2.06 -2.97 9.05
N ALA A 79 -1.22 -3.86 8.53
CA ALA A 79 -1.14 -4.11 7.09
C ALA A 79 -2.47 -4.65 6.56
N ARG A 80 -3.06 -5.62 7.25
CA ARG A 80 -4.36 -6.18 6.87
C ARG A 80 -5.45 -5.11 6.85
N ASP A 81 -5.53 -4.32 7.92
CA ASP A 81 -6.54 -3.26 8.03
C ASP A 81 -6.39 -2.22 6.93
N LEU A 82 -5.16 -1.83 6.61
CA LEU A 82 -4.89 -0.86 5.55
C LEU A 82 -5.25 -1.41 4.17
N VAL A 83 -4.92 -2.66 3.89
CA VAL A 83 -5.27 -3.29 2.61
C VAL A 83 -6.78 -3.49 2.48
N GLU A 84 -7.45 -3.97 3.53
CA GLU A 84 -8.91 -4.09 3.53
C GLU A 84 -9.58 -2.74 3.29
N GLY A 85 -9.10 -1.69 3.96
CA GLY A 85 -9.61 -0.33 3.75
C GLY A 85 -9.39 0.17 2.33
N ALA A 86 -8.23 -0.12 1.75
CA ALA A 86 -7.93 0.22 0.36
C ALA A 86 -8.87 -0.50 -0.61
N LEU A 87 -9.10 -1.80 -0.41
CA LEU A 87 -10.01 -2.58 -1.25
C LEU A 87 -11.44 -2.05 -1.17
N HIS A 88 -11.93 -1.71 0.02
CA HIS A 88 -13.25 -1.10 0.18
C HIS A 88 -13.35 0.23 -0.55
N TRP A 89 -12.32 1.06 -0.44
CA TRP A 89 -12.29 2.34 -1.12
C TRP A 89 -12.34 2.18 -2.64
N MET A 90 -11.58 1.24 -3.20
CA MET A 90 -11.56 0.94 -4.63
C MET A 90 -12.91 0.41 -5.12
N GLU A 91 -13.50 -0.53 -4.38
CA GLU A 91 -14.78 -1.14 -4.75
C GLU A 91 -15.90 -0.12 -4.76
N ARG A 92 -15.97 0.75 -3.77
CA ARG A 92 -16.99 1.81 -3.72
C ARG A 92 -16.86 2.81 -4.87
N ARG A 93 -15.69 2.92 -5.47
CA ARG A 93 -15.46 3.81 -6.60
C ARG A 93 -15.54 3.10 -7.94
N GLY A 94 -16.05 1.88 -7.95
CA GLY A 94 -16.32 1.14 -9.17
C GLY A 94 -15.13 0.41 -9.77
N ALA A 95 -14.06 0.19 -9.02
CA ALA A 95 -12.96 -0.63 -9.51
C ALA A 95 -13.43 -2.07 -9.71
N SER A 96 -13.03 -2.69 -10.81
CA SER A 96 -13.30 -4.10 -11.06
C SER A 96 -12.15 -5.00 -10.60
N THR A 97 -10.95 -4.46 -10.51
CA THR A 97 -9.74 -5.21 -10.19
C THR A 97 -8.79 -4.33 -9.39
N ALA A 98 -8.23 -4.88 -8.33
CA ALA A 98 -7.15 -4.25 -7.57
C ALA A 98 -5.83 -4.94 -7.94
N LEU A 99 -4.80 -4.14 -8.14
CA LEU A 99 -3.46 -4.60 -8.48
C LEU A 99 -2.46 -4.20 -7.41
N VAL A 100 -1.51 -5.08 -7.13
CA VAL A 100 -0.37 -4.78 -6.27
C VAL A 100 0.89 -5.39 -6.91
N ASN A 101 1.97 -4.60 -6.94
CA ASN A 101 3.27 -5.08 -7.36
C ASN A 101 4.08 -5.42 -6.11
N THR A 102 4.54 -6.66 -6.01
CA THR A 102 5.33 -7.09 -4.86
C THR A 102 6.64 -7.71 -5.34
N GLY A 103 7.68 -7.53 -4.54
CA GLY A 103 8.95 -8.21 -4.79
C GLY A 103 8.81 -9.72 -4.60
N VAL A 104 9.52 -10.50 -5.42
CA VAL A 104 9.43 -11.96 -5.41
C VAL A 104 9.87 -12.59 -4.09
N ASN A 105 10.66 -11.89 -3.30
CA ASN A 105 11.22 -12.40 -2.04
C ASN A 105 10.48 -11.91 -0.79
N ASN A 106 9.31 -11.31 -0.94
CA ASN A 106 8.55 -10.78 0.19
C ASN A 106 7.42 -11.74 0.57
N ASP A 107 7.76 -12.85 1.22
CA ASP A 107 6.82 -13.91 1.55
C ASP A 107 5.70 -13.45 2.49
N ALA A 108 6.01 -12.60 3.46
CA ALA A 108 5.00 -12.09 4.39
C ALA A 108 3.94 -11.26 3.67
N ALA A 109 4.35 -10.40 2.74
CA ALA A 109 3.41 -9.62 1.94
C ALA A 109 2.59 -10.52 1.01
N LEU A 110 3.23 -11.50 0.37
CA LEU A 110 2.53 -12.45 -0.49
C LEU A 110 1.46 -13.22 0.28
N ASP A 111 1.78 -13.71 1.47
CA ASP A 111 0.83 -14.43 2.32
C ASP A 111 -0.35 -13.54 2.70
N LEU A 112 -0.08 -12.29 3.07
CA LEU A 112 -1.13 -11.33 3.39
C LEU A 112 -2.07 -11.10 2.21
N TYR A 113 -1.51 -10.79 1.04
CA TYR A 113 -2.32 -10.52 -0.15
C TYR A 113 -3.13 -11.74 -0.56
N ARG A 114 -2.57 -12.94 -0.53
CA ARG A 114 -3.29 -14.17 -0.83
C ARG A 114 -4.43 -14.40 0.15
N SER A 115 -4.22 -14.14 1.43
CA SER A 115 -5.26 -14.29 2.46
C SER A 115 -6.44 -13.33 2.23
N LEU A 116 -6.21 -12.22 1.52
CA LEU A 116 -7.22 -11.23 1.18
C LEU A 116 -7.81 -11.40 -0.23
N GLY A 117 -7.50 -12.51 -0.90
CA GLY A 117 -8.08 -12.84 -2.17
C GLY A 117 -7.30 -12.41 -3.40
N PHE A 118 -6.06 -11.98 -3.23
CA PHE A 118 -5.19 -11.69 -4.38
C PHE A 118 -4.61 -12.99 -4.94
N THR A 119 -4.48 -13.02 -6.26
CA THR A 119 -3.84 -14.10 -6.98
C THR A 119 -2.81 -13.53 -7.96
N ARG A 120 -1.87 -14.35 -8.40
CA ARG A 120 -0.89 -13.91 -9.39
C ARG A 120 -1.57 -13.63 -10.71
N ARG A 121 -1.20 -12.50 -11.32
CA ARG A 121 -1.63 -12.20 -12.66
C ARG A 121 -0.87 -13.08 -13.66
N ALA A 122 -1.59 -13.64 -14.65
CA ALA A 122 -1.06 -14.65 -15.55
C ALA A 122 0.19 -14.21 -16.35
N GLU A 123 0.35 -12.92 -16.56
CA GLU A 123 1.41 -12.37 -17.42
C GLU A 123 2.70 -12.04 -16.69
N THR A 124 2.70 -12.08 -15.34
CA THR A 124 3.87 -11.71 -14.55
C THR A 124 3.82 -12.31 -13.17
N LEU A 125 5.01 -12.66 -12.65
CA LEU A 125 5.15 -13.24 -11.32
C LEU A 125 5.12 -12.19 -10.20
N GLN A 126 5.25 -10.92 -10.53
CA GLN A 126 5.39 -9.83 -9.56
C GLN A 126 4.11 -9.06 -9.31
N ILE A 127 3.08 -9.25 -10.14
CA ILE A 127 1.81 -8.53 -9.99
C ILE A 127 0.75 -9.51 -9.52
N LEU A 128 0.10 -9.13 -8.42
CA LEU A 128 -1.07 -9.83 -7.89
C LEU A 128 -2.32 -9.02 -8.20
N GLU A 129 -3.43 -9.72 -8.42
CA GLU A 129 -4.72 -9.09 -8.65
C GLU A 129 -5.78 -9.64 -7.72
N HIS A 130 -6.73 -8.77 -7.36
CA HIS A 130 -7.96 -9.12 -6.68
C HIS A 130 -9.12 -8.64 -7.53
N ILE A 131 -9.99 -9.57 -7.94
CA ILE A 131 -11.14 -9.26 -8.78
C ILE A 131 -12.35 -9.06 -7.88
N PHE A 132 -12.99 -7.90 -7.97
CA PHE A 132 -14.20 -7.61 -7.23
C PHE A 132 -15.40 -8.26 -7.94
N THR A 133 -16.19 -8.97 -7.17
CA THR A 133 -17.37 -9.70 -7.70
C THR A 133 -18.67 -9.21 -7.08
#